data_ef38caca268dc3e426a7fafa5de40eac
#
_entry.id   ef38caca268dc3e426a7fafa5de40eac
#
_cell.length_a   1.000
_cell.length_b   1.000
_cell.length_c   1.000
_cell.angle_alpha   90.00
_cell.angle_beta   90.00
_cell.angle_gamma   90.00
#
_symmetry.space_group_name_H-M   'P 1'
#
loop_
_entity.id
_entity.type
_entity.pdbx_description
1 polymer ?
#
loop_
_entity_poly.entity_id
_entity_poly.type
_entity_poly.pdbx_seq_one_letter_code
_entity_poly.pdbx_strand_id
1 'polypeptide(L)'
;VDAGFVDEWLGNLEAALDGRTPDYLVVHHMEPDHSAGIAAFMERYPQAQIVASMGAFRMMVNYFGTDYPERKMVVKEGDVLDLGGHSLTFVGAPNVHWPEVIFSYESTHKVLLSADGFGKFGANDIEDPEGWACEARRYYFGIVGKFGKFVQTVLKKAADLDIQIICPLHGPVLTENLGYYLDTYNTWSSYQPEDEGITIAYASVYGHLKAAVEELA
;
A
#
# COMPACT_ATOMS: atom_id res chain seq x y z
N VAL A 1 -2.57 6.78 8.70
CA VAL A 1 -3.22 6.39 9.95
C VAL A 1 -4.70 6.81 9.94
N ASP A 2 -5.58 5.95 10.40
CA ASP A 2 -7.00 6.25 10.60
C ASP A 2 -7.21 7.34 11.66
N ALA A 3 -8.29 8.13 11.50
CA ALA A 3 -8.59 9.27 12.37
C ALA A 3 -8.72 8.91 13.85
N GLY A 4 -9.19 7.69 14.18
CA GLY A 4 -9.33 7.22 15.55
C GLY A 4 -8.01 6.90 16.27
N PHE A 5 -6.91 6.81 15.53
CA PHE A 5 -5.60 6.38 16.03
C PHE A 5 -4.49 7.42 15.87
N VAL A 6 -4.84 8.66 15.55
CA VAL A 6 -3.85 9.75 15.29
C VAL A 6 -2.97 10.02 16.50
N ASP A 7 -3.56 10.08 17.70
CA ASP A 7 -2.79 10.36 18.93
C ASP A 7 -1.83 9.21 19.27
N GLU A 8 -2.26 7.97 19.12
CA GLU A 8 -1.41 6.79 19.31
C GLU A 8 -0.27 6.77 18.30
N TRP A 9 -0.58 7.03 17.03
CA TRP A 9 0.43 7.11 15.96
C TRP A 9 1.46 8.19 16.22
N LEU A 10 1.05 9.40 16.64
CA LEU A 10 1.98 10.47 17.00
C LEU A 10 2.86 10.10 18.19
N GLY A 11 2.29 9.43 19.19
CA GLY A 11 3.06 8.93 20.34
C GLY A 11 4.11 7.88 19.94
N ASN A 12 3.75 6.95 19.08
CA ASN A 12 4.67 5.95 18.53
C ASN A 12 5.77 6.60 17.69
N LEU A 13 5.41 7.62 16.89
CA LEU A 13 6.36 8.37 16.09
C LEU A 13 7.35 9.14 16.96
N GLU A 14 6.90 9.82 18.03
CA GLU A 14 7.76 10.50 18.97
C GLU A 14 8.76 9.55 19.65
N ALA A 15 8.28 8.38 20.07
CA ALA A 15 9.13 7.34 20.64
C ALA A 15 10.20 6.86 19.65
N ALA A 16 9.83 6.64 18.38
CA ALA A 16 10.77 6.22 17.33
C ALA A 16 11.77 7.32 16.94
N LEU A 17 11.37 8.58 17.01
CA LEU A 17 12.25 9.73 16.73
C LEU A 17 13.30 9.97 17.81
N ASP A 18 13.06 9.53 19.04
CA ASP A 18 14.02 9.65 20.17
C ASP A 18 14.60 11.07 20.28
N GLY A 19 13.71 12.07 20.38
CA GLY A 19 14.07 13.50 20.49
C GLY A 19 14.51 14.18 19.19
N ARG A 20 14.59 13.45 18.06
CA ARG A 20 14.82 14.03 16.74
C ARG A 20 13.52 14.61 16.17
N THR A 21 13.65 15.49 15.19
CA THR A 21 12.52 16.02 14.43
C THR A 21 12.56 15.50 13.00
N PRO A 22 11.42 15.10 12.40
CA PRO A 22 11.39 14.67 11.01
C PRO A 22 11.53 15.86 10.06
N ASP A 23 12.30 15.69 9.00
CA ASP A 23 12.42 16.68 7.92
C ASP A 23 11.31 16.51 6.88
N TYR A 24 10.86 15.27 6.68
CA TYR A 24 9.91 14.91 5.61
C TYR A 24 8.80 14.02 6.13
N LEU A 25 7.60 14.21 5.58
CA LEU A 25 6.49 13.27 5.59
C LEU A 25 6.25 12.79 4.15
N VAL A 26 6.60 11.55 3.84
CA VAL A 26 6.32 10.96 2.54
C VAL A 26 4.91 10.38 2.55
N VAL A 27 4.05 10.87 1.66
CA VAL A 27 2.66 10.41 1.53
C VAL A 27 2.52 9.60 0.25
N HIS A 28 2.40 8.29 0.39
CA HIS A 28 2.27 7.35 -0.71
C HIS A 28 0.84 7.25 -1.24
N HIS A 29 -0.17 7.43 -0.35
CA HIS A 29 -1.58 7.22 -0.62
C HIS A 29 -2.46 8.13 0.23
N MET A 30 -3.60 8.55 -0.32
CA MET A 30 -4.49 9.54 0.30
C MET A 30 -5.81 8.97 0.82
N GLU A 31 -6.00 7.65 0.81
CA GLU A 31 -7.16 7.05 1.46
C GLU A 31 -7.24 7.47 2.94
N PRO A 32 -8.43 7.72 3.50
CA PRO A 32 -8.58 8.31 4.84
C PRO A 32 -7.87 7.57 5.97
N ASP A 33 -7.76 6.24 5.88
CA ASP A 33 -7.05 5.40 6.86
C ASP A 33 -5.51 5.57 6.83
N HIS A 34 -4.98 6.22 5.79
CA HIS A 34 -3.57 6.61 5.68
C HIS A 34 -3.35 8.10 5.90
N SER A 35 -4.28 8.93 5.45
CA SER A 35 -4.10 10.37 5.33
C SER A 35 -4.64 11.19 6.51
N ALA A 36 -5.50 10.62 7.37
CA ALA A 36 -6.16 11.39 8.42
C ALA A 36 -5.20 12.06 9.44
N GLY A 37 -4.01 11.50 9.65
CA GLY A 37 -2.98 12.05 10.53
C GLY A 37 -2.16 13.19 9.94
N ILE A 38 -2.26 13.50 8.63
CA ILE A 38 -1.39 14.47 7.96
C ILE A 38 -1.47 15.85 8.62
N ALA A 39 -2.69 16.35 8.88
CA ALA A 39 -2.87 17.68 9.47
C ALA A 39 -2.24 17.77 10.87
N ALA A 40 -2.46 16.77 11.73
CA ALA A 40 -1.89 16.69 13.07
C ALA A 40 -0.34 16.59 13.04
N PHE A 41 0.21 15.81 12.10
CA PHE A 41 1.66 15.76 11.89
C PHE A 41 2.23 17.13 11.50
N MET A 42 1.59 17.83 10.56
CA MET A 42 2.06 19.11 10.07
C MET A 42 1.95 20.24 11.11
N GLU A 43 1.01 20.13 12.05
CA GLU A 43 0.91 20.99 13.21
C GLU A 43 2.01 20.68 14.25
N ARG A 44 2.25 19.39 14.51
CA ARG A 44 3.24 18.90 15.47
C ARG A 44 4.67 19.18 15.04
N TYR A 45 4.95 19.10 13.73
CA TYR A 45 6.28 19.29 13.14
C TYR A 45 6.27 20.41 12.07
N PRO A 46 6.25 21.69 12.51
CA PRO A 46 6.04 22.83 11.61
C PRO A 46 7.18 23.04 10.60
N GLN A 47 8.36 22.46 10.83
CA GLN A 47 9.51 22.53 9.92
C GLN A 47 9.48 21.43 8.85
N ALA A 48 8.70 20.36 9.05
CA ALA A 48 8.67 19.25 8.11
C ALA A 48 8.01 19.61 6.78
N GLN A 49 8.48 18.99 5.71
CA GLN A 49 7.90 19.11 4.37
C GLN A 49 7.11 17.84 4.03
N ILE A 50 6.00 18.00 3.31
CA ILE A 50 5.28 16.87 2.72
C ILE A 50 5.88 16.56 1.35
N VAL A 51 6.19 15.29 1.14
CA VAL A 51 6.67 14.75 -0.14
C VAL A 51 5.59 13.81 -0.70
N ALA A 52 5.00 14.16 -1.84
CA ALA A 52 3.89 13.42 -2.41
C ALA A 52 3.74 13.67 -3.91
N SER A 53 2.88 12.88 -4.55
CA SER A 53 2.47 13.14 -5.94
C SER A 53 1.62 14.43 -6.05
N MET A 54 1.59 15.04 -7.22
CA MET A 54 0.69 16.18 -7.48
C MET A 54 -0.78 15.80 -7.29
N GLY A 55 -1.15 14.55 -7.57
CA GLY A 55 -2.50 14.03 -7.31
C GLY A 55 -2.85 14.07 -5.83
N ALA A 56 -1.93 13.62 -4.97
CA ALA A 56 -2.12 13.64 -3.51
C ALA A 56 -2.29 15.08 -2.99
N PHE A 57 -1.51 16.05 -3.44
CA PHE A 57 -1.67 17.45 -3.04
C PHE A 57 -3.03 18.03 -3.45
N ARG A 58 -3.56 17.68 -4.62
CA ARG A 58 -4.92 18.08 -5.02
C ARG A 58 -5.99 17.49 -4.10
N MET A 59 -5.79 16.26 -3.63
CA MET A 59 -6.69 15.62 -2.66
C MET A 59 -6.58 16.27 -1.28
N MET A 60 -5.38 16.68 -0.84
CA MET A 60 -5.20 17.41 0.42
C MET A 60 -6.00 18.71 0.45
N VAL A 61 -6.09 19.44 -0.66
CA VAL A 61 -6.97 20.64 -0.74
C VAL A 61 -8.42 20.27 -0.43
N ASN A 62 -8.92 19.15 -0.95
CA ASN A 62 -10.28 18.70 -0.71
C ASN A 62 -10.50 18.20 0.73
N TYR A 63 -9.52 17.56 1.34
CA TYR A 63 -9.62 16.97 2.68
C TYR A 63 -9.34 17.97 3.80
N PHE A 64 -8.35 18.84 3.60
CA PHE A 64 -7.80 19.72 4.65
C PHE A 64 -7.96 21.22 4.32
N GLY A 65 -8.44 21.57 3.13
CA GLY A 65 -8.54 22.97 2.67
C GLY A 65 -7.19 23.61 2.31
N THR A 66 -6.10 22.83 2.33
CA THR A 66 -4.74 23.29 2.02
C THR A 66 -3.90 22.17 1.41
N ASP A 67 -2.94 22.53 0.57
CA ASP A 67 -1.88 21.64 0.07
C ASP A 67 -0.51 22.03 0.65
N TYR A 68 -0.50 22.79 1.73
CA TYR A 68 0.72 23.24 2.43
C TYR A 68 1.76 23.88 1.50
N PRO A 69 1.43 24.96 0.77
CA PRO A 69 2.21 25.46 -0.36
C PRO A 69 3.66 25.78 -0.06
N GLU A 70 3.95 26.26 1.19
CA GLU A 70 5.32 26.58 1.64
C GLU A 70 6.11 25.36 2.11
N ARG A 71 5.45 24.20 2.27
CA ARG A 71 6.04 22.98 2.85
C ARG A 71 5.73 21.74 2.00
N LYS A 72 5.50 21.90 0.69
CA LYS A 72 5.25 20.79 -0.20
C LYS A 72 6.42 20.55 -1.16
N MET A 73 6.73 19.28 -1.35
CA MET A 73 7.66 18.79 -2.37
C MET A 73 6.91 17.83 -3.28
N VAL A 74 6.67 18.24 -4.51
CA VAL A 74 5.99 17.38 -5.50
C VAL A 74 7.01 16.46 -6.13
N VAL A 75 6.70 15.17 -6.12
CA VAL A 75 7.51 14.12 -6.74
C VAL A 75 6.72 13.33 -7.78
N LYS A 76 7.43 12.72 -8.71
CA LYS A 76 6.91 11.89 -9.79
C LYS A 76 7.83 10.70 -10.04
N GLU A 77 7.45 9.87 -10.98
CA GLU A 77 8.26 8.74 -11.46
C GLU A 77 9.71 9.12 -11.71
N GLY A 78 10.63 8.39 -11.09
CA GLY A 78 12.07 8.53 -11.26
C GLY A 78 12.72 9.68 -10.49
N ASP A 79 11.95 10.52 -9.79
CA ASP A 79 12.55 11.53 -8.91
C ASP A 79 13.23 10.85 -7.73
N VAL A 80 14.30 11.49 -7.24
CA VAL A 80 15.08 10.98 -6.10
C VAL A 80 15.13 12.03 -5.01
N LEU A 81 14.80 11.62 -3.79
CA LEU A 81 14.99 12.41 -2.57
C LEU A 81 16.25 11.91 -1.87
N ASP A 82 17.27 12.77 -1.82
CA ASP A 82 18.50 12.53 -1.07
C ASP A 82 18.27 12.82 0.43
N LEU A 83 18.55 11.84 1.27
CA LEU A 83 18.45 11.92 2.73
C LEU A 83 19.85 11.93 3.40
N GLY A 84 20.89 12.18 2.63
CA GLY A 84 22.29 12.15 3.07
C GLY A 84 22.91 10.76 2.95
N GLY A 85 22.77 9.88 3.94
CA GLY A 85 23.27 8.49 3.87
C GLY A 85 22.36 7.53 3.11
N HIS A 86 21.15 7.95 2.75
CA HIS A 86 20.09 7.18 2.10
C HIS A 86 19.45 7.98 0.99
N SER A 87 18.75 7.31 0.09
CA SER A 87 17.93 7.97 -0.91
C SER A 87 16.63 7.23 -1.16
N LEU A 88 15.57 7.98 -1.48
CA LEU A 88 14.30 7.43 -1.93
C LEU A 88 14.11 7.72 -3.42
N THR A 89 14.00 6.68 -4.21
CA THR A 89 13.58 6.80 -5.62
C THR A 89 12.08 6.56 -5.70
N PHE A 90 11.34 7.48 -6.32
CA PHE A 90 9.88 7.38 -6.43
C PHE A 90 9.47 6.61 -7.68
N VAL A 91 8.52 5.68 -7.48
CA VAL A 91 7.95 4.83 -8.53
C VAL A 91 6.46 5.11 -8.63
N GLY A 92 6.00 5.64 -9.75
CA GLY A 92 4.57 5.88 -9.96
C GLY A 92 3.79 4.58 -10.01
N ALA A 93 2.74 4.50 -9.19
CA ALA A 93 1.85 3.35 -9.09
C ALA A 93 0.37 3.75 -9.26
N PRO A 94 0.02 4.57 -10.28
CA PRO A 94 -1.34 5.08 -10.44
C PRO A 94 -2.31 3.92 -10.58
N ASN A 95 -3.46 4.04 -9.88
CA ASN A 95 -4.51 3.01 -9.78
C ASN A 95 -4.06 1.68 -9.13
N VAL A 96 -3.02 1.72 -8.33
CA VAL A 96 -2.69 0.62 -7.40
C VAL A 96 -2.86 1.15 -5.95
N HIS A 97 -4.08 1.43 -5.41
CA HIS A 97 -5.31 1.26 -6.19
C HIS A 97 -6.00 2.59 -6.55
N TRP A 98 -5.52 3.76 -6.09
CA TRP A 98 -6.02 5.10 -6.45
C TRP A 98 -5.06 5.83 -7.42
N PRO A 99 -5.54 6.87 -8.13
CA PRO A 99 -4.78 7.48 -9.22
C PRO A 99 -3.53 8.25 -8.77
N GLU A 100 -3.47 8.70 -7.53
CA GLU A 100 -2.36 9.50 -6.97
C GLU A 100 -1.23 8.66 -6.38
N VAL A 101 -1.41 7.34 -6.27
CA VAL A 101 -0.48 6.44 -5.57
C VAL A 101 0.92 6.49 -6.17
N ILE A 102 1.90 6.61 -5.28
CA ILE A 102 3.32 6.43 -5.56
C ILE A 102 3.90 5.39 -4.59
N PHE A 103 4.91 4.68 -5.03
CA PHE A 103 5.79 3.89 -4.15
C PHE A 103 7.10 4.64 -3.97
N SER A 104 7.91 4.25 -3.00
CA SER A 104 9.30 4.68 -2.92
C SER A 104 10.23 3.50 -2.63
N TYR A 105 11.41 3.54 -3.22
CA TYR A 105 12.44 2.54 -3.04
C TYR A 105 13.66 3.18 -2.37
N GLU A 106 14.02 2.66 -1.20
CA GLU A 106 15.23 3.03 -0.47
C GLU A 106 16.37 2.08 -0.90
N SER A 107 17.40 2.65 -1.52
CA SER A 107 18.41 1.86 -2.24
C SER A 107 19.51 1.26 -1.36
N THR A 108 19.73 1.80 -0.15
CA THR A 108 20.80 1.35 0.75
C THR A 108 20.46 0.02 1.42
N HIS A 109 19.25 -0.08 1.97
CA HIS A 109 18.73 -1.30 2.57
C HIS A 109 17.81 -2.09 1.64
N LYS A 110 17.57 -1.57 0.41
CA LYS A 110 16.77 -2.21 -0.63
C LYS A 110 15.32 -2.41 -0.21
N VAL A 111 14.74 -1.39 0.38
CA VAL A 111 13.38 -1.38 0.93
C VAL A 111 12.41 -0.77 -0.07
N LEU A 112 11.38 -1.52 -0.44
CA LEU A 112 10.23 -1.01 -1.19
C LEU A 112 9.11 -0.64 -0.23
N LEU A 113 8.75 0.65 -0.17
CA LEU A 113 7.54 1.13 0.50
C LEU A 113 6.42 1.17 -0.55
N SER A 114 5.51 0.21 -0.47
CA SER A 114 4.63 -0.19 -1.57
C SER A 114 3.19 0.31 -1.44
N ALA A 115 2.94 1.34 -0.61
CA ALA A 115 1.58 1.76 -0.30
C ALA A 115 0.70 0.53 0.02
N ASP A 116 -0.46 0.37 -0.63
CA ASP A 116 -1.35 -0.77 -0.44
C ASP A 116 -0.93 -2.02 -1.22
N GLY A 117 0.06 -1.91 -2.08
CA GLY A 117 0.62 -3.06 -2.79
C GLY A 117 1.19 -4.09 -1.82
N PHE A 118 0.87 -5.36 -2.02
CA PHE A 118 1.24 -6.49 -1.16
C PHE A 118 0.59 -6.50 0.23
N GLY A 119 -0.42 -5.64 0.46
CA GLY A 119 -1.18 -5.59 1.68
C GLY A 119 -2.08 -6.81 1.90
N LYS A 120 -2.50 -7.01 3.15
CA LYS A 120 -3.50 -8.01 3.54
C LYS A 120 -4.42 -7.47 4.62
N PHE A 121 -5.59 -8.08 4.74
CA PHE A 121 -6.45 -7.88 5.92
C PHE A 121 -5.90 -8.60 7.16
N GLY A 122 -6.44 -8.25 8.32
CA GLY A 122 -6.12 -8.85 9.61
C GLY A 122 -5.11 -8.05 10.42
N ALA A 123 -5.07 -8.32 11.71
CA ALA A 123 -4.13 -7.70 12.64
C ALA A 123 -2.82 -8.52 12.68
N ASN A 124 -1.69 -7.84 12.87
CA ASN A 124 -0.37 -8.48 12.87
C ASN A 124 -0.09 -9.31 14.14
N ASP A 125 -0.89 -9.15 15.19
CA ASP A 125 -0.82 -9.89 16.44
C ASP A 125 -1.73 -11.13 16.48
N ILE A 126 -2.47 -11.37 15.39
CA ILE A 126 -3.31 -12.56 15.23
C ILE A 126 -2.67 -13.46 14.17
N GLU A 127 -2.44 -14.71 14.54
CA GLU A 127 -1.91 -15.72 13.64
C GLU A 127 -2.89 -15.97 12.48
N ASP A 128 -2.39 -15.98 11.26
CA ASP A 128 -3.15 -16.33 10.06
C ASP A 128 -2.90 -17.82 9.75
N PRO A 129 -3.85 -18.72 10.09
CA PRO A 129 -3.61 -20.16 9.97
C PRO A 129 -3.44 -20.64 8.53
N GLU A 130 -3.92 -19.87 7.55
CA GLU A 130 -3.78 -20.17 6.13
C GLU A 130 -2.60 -19.42 5.49
N GLY A 131 -1.85 -18.67 6.30
CA GLY A 131 -0.74 -17.85 5.87
C GLY A 131 -1.16 -16.56 5.15
N TRP A 132 -0.17 -15.80 4.71
CA TRP A 132 -0.37 -14.49 4.09
C TRP A 132 -1.38 -14.49 2.93
N ALA A 133 -1.37 -15.52 2.08
CA ALA A 133 -2.12 -15.52 0.81
C ALA A 133 -3.66 -15.45 1.00
N CYS A 134 -4.22 -16.03 2.06
CA CYS A 134 -5.68 -16.07 2.24
C CYS A 134 -6.24 -14.65 2.35
N GLU A 135 -5.78 -13.88 3.33
CA GLU A 135 -6.26 -12.52 3.57
C GLU A 135 -5.70 -11.51 2.55
N ALA A 136 -4.51 -11.74 2.00
CA ALA A 136 -3.98 -10.95 0.90
C ALA A 136 -4.79 -11.12 -0.39
N ARG A 137 -5.27 -12.33 -0.69
CA ARG A 137 -6.17 -12.60 -1.83
C ARG A 137 -7.50 -11.85 -1.67
N ARG A 138 -8.09 -11.90 -0.48
CA ARG A 138 -9.31 -11.14 -0.17
C ARG A 138 -9.09 -9.64 -0.36
N TYR A 139 -7.98 -9.12 0.17
CA TYR A 139 -7.58 -7.73 0.03
C TYR A 139 -7.40 -7.36 -1.44
N TYR A 140 -6.59 -8.14 -2.17
CA TYR A 140 -6.27 -7.89 -3.56
C TYR A 140 -7.54 -7.85 -4.43
N PHE A 141 -8.37 -8.90 -4.41
CA PHE A 141 -9.56 -8.97 -5.26
C PHE A 141 -10.65 -8.00 -4.86
N GLY A 142 -10.77 -7.65 -3.59
CA GLY A 142 -11.72 -6.66 -3.11
C GLY A 142 -11.35 -5.22 -3.48
N ILE A 143 -10.07 -4.90 -3.54
CA ILE A 143 -9.57 -3.52 -3.62
C ILE A 143 -8.78 -3.26 -4.91
N VAL A 144 -7.79 -4.07 -5.22
CA VAL A 144 -6.82 -3.84 -6.29
C VAL A 144 -7.17 -4.57 -7.59
N GLY A 145 -7.86 -5.72 -7.52
CA GLY A 145 -7.98 -6.69 -8.62
C GLY A 145 -8.54 -6.16 -9.94
N LYS A 146 -9.44 -5.18 -9.92
CA LYS A 146 -9.95 -4.53 -11.13
C LYS A 146 -8.87 -3.73 -11.90
N PHE A 147 -7.75 -3.46 -11.26
CA PHE A 147 -6.65 -2.68 -11.79
C PHE A 147 -5.43 -3.53 -12.21
N GLY A 148 -5.60 -4.83 -12.46
CA GLY A 148 -4.51 -5.76 -12.76
C GLY A 148 -3.50 -5.25 -13.80
N LYS A 149 -3.96 -4.58 -14.86
CA LYS A 149 -3.07 -3.96 -15.86
C LYS A 149 -2.10 -2.94 -15.27
N PHE A 150 -2.54 -2.17 -14.29
CA PHE A 150 -1.69 -1.17 -13.61
C PHE A 150 -0.70 -1.88 -12.68
N VAL A 151 -1.15 -2.91 -11.95
CA VAL A 151 -0.27 -3.76 -11.13
C VAL A 151 0.83 -4.39 -11.99
N GLN A 152 0.49 -4.96 -13.16
CA GLN A 152 1.47 -5.50 -14.11
C GLN A 152 2.51 -4.45 -14.55
N THR A 153 2.09 -3.20 -14.71
CA THR A 153 3.02 -2.11 -15.04
C THR A 153 3.98 -1.83 -13.89
N VAL A 154 3.48 -1.80 -12.65
CA VAL A 154 4.31 -1.57 -11.45
C VAL A 154 5.25 -2.75 -11.21
N LEU A 155 4.80 -3.99 -11.36
CA LEU A 155 5.65 -5.18 -11.24
C LEU A 155 6.82 -5.16 -12.23
N LYS A 156 6.58 -4.71 -13.46
CA LYS A 156 7.67 -4.56 -14.46
C LYS A 156 8.71 -3.53 -14.04
N LYS A 157 8.29 -2.42 -13.44
CA LYS A 157 9.21 -1.40 -12.91
C LYS A 157 9.98 -1.94 -11.70
N ALA A 158 9.31 -2.69 -10.81
CA ALA A 158 9.92 -3.29 -9.64
C ALA A 158 10.94 -4.39 -10.00
N ALA A 159 10.80 -5.05 -11.14
CA ALA A 159 11.73 -6.09 -11.59
C ALA A 159 13.16 -5.58 -11.82
N ASP A 160 13.35 -4.29 -12.07
CA ASP A 160 14.65 -3.66 -12.22
C ASP A 160 15.28 -3.23 -10.88
N LEU A 161 14.56 -3.41 -9.77
CA LEU A 161 14.99 -3.03 -8.42
C LEU A 161 15.47 -4.28 -7.65
N ASP A 162 16.58 -4.15 -6.94
CA ASP A 162 17.08 -5.19 -6.02
C ASP A 162 16.35 -5.07 -4.67
N ILE A 163 15.12 -5.61 -4.59
CA ILE A 163 14.25 -5.50 -3.42
C ILE A 163 14.59 -6.63 -2.44
N GLN A 164 14.87 -6.26 -1.18
CA GLN A 164 15.12 -7.20 -0.08
C GLN A 164 14.05 -7.13 1.01
N ILE A 165 13.29 -6.03 1.07
CA ILE A 165 12.22 -5.79 2.05
C ILE A 165 11.07 -5.10 1.34
N ILE A 166 9.83 -5.54 1.61
CA ILE A 166 8.62 -4.85 1.17
C ILE A 166 7.84 -4.38 2.41
N CYS A 167 7.53 -3.10 2.46
CA CYS A 167 6.76 -2.47 3.53
C CYS A 167 5.41 -1.97 2.98
N PRO A 168 4.35 -2.78 3.05
CA PRO A 168 3.01 -2.35 2.71
C PRO A 168 2.39 -1.50 3.83
N LEU A 169 1.36 -0.72 3.52
CA LEU A 169 0.61 0.06 4.52
C LEU A 169 -0.36 -0.82 5.32
N HIS A 170 -0.71 -2.00 4.81
CA HIS A 170 -1.53 -3.02 5.49
C HIS A 170 -0.79 -4.33 5.59
N GLY A 171 -0.86 -4.97 6.77
CA GLY A 171 -0.22 -6.26 7.01
C GLY A 171 1.25 -6.16 7.45
N PRO A 172 1.98 -7.28 7.44
CA PRO A 172 3.35 -7.35 7.94
C PRO A 172 4.37 -6.79 6.95
N VAL A 173 5.53 -6.42 7.48
CA VAL A 173 6.74 -6.20 6.67
C VAL A 173 7.19 -7.57 6.11
N LEU A 174 7.45 -7.63 4.81
CA LEU A 174 7.86 -8.83 4.10
C LEU A 174 9.37 -8.82 3.91
N THR A 175 10.08 -9.77 4.50
CA THR A 175 11.56 -9.84 4.51
C THR A 175 12.10 -11.12 3.95
N GLU A 176 11.27 -12.15 3.79
CA GLU A 176 11.68 -13.46 3.34
C GLU A 176 10.83 -13.92 2.16
N ASN A 177 11.40 -14.75 1.29
CA ASN A 177 10.69 -15.36 0.16
C ASN A 177 9.92 -14.35 -0.71
N LEU A 178 10.52 -13.19 -0.99
CA LEU A 178 9.85 -12.11 -1.74
C LEU A 178 9.38 -12.54 -3.13
N GLY A 179 10.04 -13.51 -3.74
CA GLY A 179 9.63 -14.12 -5.01
C GLY A 179 8.19 -14.65 -4.96
N TYR A 180 7.80 -15.29 -3.85
CA TYR A 180 6.44 -15.80 -3.67
C TYR A 180 5.38 -14.70 -3.75
N TYR A 181 5.59 -13.56 -3.09
CA TYR A 181 4.66 -12.44 -3.10
C TYR A 181 4.57 -11.78 -4.48
N LEU A 182 5.71 -11.62 -5.14
CA LEU A 182 5.78 -11.05 -6.49
C LEU A 182 5.11 -11.97 -7.53
N ASP A 183 5.36 -13.26 -7.47
CA ASP A 183 4.76 -14.26 -8.37
C ASP A 183 3.24 -14.37 -8.15
N THR A 184 2.80 -14.34 -6.89
CA THR A 184 1.38 -14.35 -6.54
C THR A 184 0.67 -13.10 -7.10
N TYR A 185 1.24 -11.91 -6.89
CA TYR A 185 0.69 -10.68 -7.46
C TYR A 185 0.71 -10.68 -8.99
N ASN A 186 1.74 -11.27 -9.60
CA ASN A 186 1.80 -11.43 -11.05
C ASN A 186 0.68 -12.35 -11.57
N THR A 187 0.43 -13.47 -10.90
CA THR A 187 -0.65 -14.40 -11.22
C THR A 187 -2.01 -13.70 -11.14
N TRP A 188 -2.29 -13.05 -10.00
CA TRP A 188 -3.58 -12.37 -9.79
C TRP A 188 -3.80 -11.22 -10.78
N SER A 189 -2.78 -10.41 -11.02
CA SER A 189 -2.89 -9.22 -11.87
C SER A 189 -2.87 -9.52 -13.37
N SER A 190 -2.40 -10.68 -13.77
CA SER A 190 -2.53 -11.20 -15.13
C SER A 190 -3.81 -11.99 -15.36
N TYR A 191 -4.68 -12.09 -14.34
CA TYR A 191 -5.93 -12.84 -14.36
C TYR A 191 -5.74 -14.32 -14.68
N GLN A 192 -4.60 -14.88 -14.27
CA GLN A 192 -4.35 -16.31 -14.35
C GLN A 192 -4.95 -17.01 -13.11
N PRO A 193 -5.53 -18.20 -13.27
CA PRO A 193 -5.98 -18.98 -12.12
C PRO A 193 -4.77 -19.45 -11.29
N GLU A 194 -4.94 -19.51 -9.97
CA GLU A 194 -3.94 -20.12 -9.08
C GLU A 194 -3.99 -21.64 -9.18
N ASP A 195 -5.21 -22.19 -9.34
CA ASP A 195 -5.47 -23.61 -9.45
C ASP A 195 -6.33 -23.92 -10.69
N GLU A 196 -6.16 -25.10 -11.25
CA GLU A 196 -7.05 -25.62 -12.29
C GLU A 196 -8.37 -26.07 -11.66
N GLY A 197 -9.48 -25.58 -12.17
CA GLY A 197 -10.79 -25.94 -11.63
C GLY A 197 -11.95 -25.22 -12.32
N ILE A 198 -13.16 -25.56 -11.87
CA ILE A 198 -14.41 -24.92 -12.28
C ILE A 198 -15.07 -24.31 -11.06
N THR A 199 -15.29 -23.02 -11.08
CA THR A 199 -16.06 -22.33 -10.03
C THR A 199 -17.53 -22.28 -10.42
N ILE A 200 -18.42 -22.83 -9.58
CA ILE A 200 -19.86 -22.75 -9.74
C ILE A 200 -20.42 -21.71 -8.77
N ALA A 201 -20.80 -20.55 -9.29
CA ALA A 201 -21.49 -19.53 -8.52
C ALA A 201 -23.01 -19.72 -8.64
N TYR A 202 -23.71 -19.83 -7.51
CA TYR A 202 -25.16 -20.02 -7.47
C TYR A 202 -25.82 -19.26 -6.33
N ALA A 203 -27.14 -19.00 -6.50
CA ALA A 203 -28.00 -18.54 -5.41
C ALA A 203 -29.20 -19.50 -5.30
N SER A 204 -29.60 -19.87 -4.09
CA SER A 204 -30.69 -20.81 -3.86
C SER A 204 -31.58 -20.33 -2.73
N VAL A 205 -32.85 -20.07 -3.05
CA VAL A 205 -33.86 -19.61 -2.07
C VAL A 205 -34.44 -20.79 -1.27
N TYR A 206 -34.80 -21.87 -1.97
CA TYR A 206 -35.47 -23.04 -1.37
C TYR A 206 -34.56 -24.26 -1.20
N GLY A 207 -33.28 -24.15 -1.47
CA GLY A 207 -32.30 -25.23 -1.30
C GLY A 207 -32.19 -26.20 -2.49
N HIS A 208 -33.10 -26.22 -3.44
CA HIS A 208 -33.07 -27.17 -4.55
C HIS A 208 -31.86 -26.98 -5.48
N LEU A 209 -31.54 -25.72 -5.82
CA LEU A 209 -30.38 -25.45 -6.63
C LEU A 209 -29.08 -25.74 -5.89
N LYS A 210 -29.04 -25.44 -4.57
CA LYS A 210 -27.91 -25.83 -3.73
C LYS A 210 -27.68 -27.34 -3.78
N ALA A 211 -28.72 -28.15 -3.56
CA ALA A 211 -28.61 -29.60 -3.61
C ALA A 211 -28.13 -30.11 -4.99
N ALA A 212 -28.60 -29.50 -6.08
CA ALA A 212 -28.16 -29.89 -7.42
C ALA A 212 -26.68 -29.53 -7.69
N VAL A 213 -26.20 -28.42 -7.17
CA VAL A 213 -24.78 -28.03 -7.28
C VAL A 213 -23.90 -28.94 -6.44
N GLU A 214 -24.32 -29.28 -5.22
CA GLU A 214 -23.60 -30.20 -4.32
C GLU A 214 -23.51 -31.63 -4.90
N GLU A 215 -24.48 -32.06 -5.70
CA GLU A 215 -24.43 -33.35 -6.39
C GLU A 215 -23.51 -33.32 -7.61
N LEU A 216 -23.29 -32.12 -8.22
CA LEU A 216 -22.45 -31.94 -9.39
C LEU A 216 -20.97 -31.77 -9.03
N ALA A 217 -20.66 -31.22 -7.86
CA ALA A 217 -19.32 -30.89 -7.41
C ALA A 217 -18.61 -32.10 -6.77
#